data_28e3a6d5127487c7c904c8589d1c30a2
#
_entry.id   28e3a6d5127487c7c904c8589d1c30a2
#
_cell.length_a   1.000
_cell.length_b   1.000
_cell.length_c   1.000
_cell.angle_alpha   90.00
_cell.angle_beta   90.00
_cell.angle_gamma   90.00
#
_symmetry.space_group_name_H-M   'P 1'
#
loop_
_entity.id
_entity.type
_entity.pdbx_description
1 polymer ?
#
loop_
_entity_poly.entity_id
_entity_poly.type
_entity_poly.pdbx_seq_one_letter_code
_entity_poly.pdbx_strand_id
1 'polypeptide(L)'
;MSNTPQIRFAGFTDAWEQRKLGEVCQINGRIGFRGYTEKDIISKEQGGVLAFTPTNIVNNQLTLNVRNTYITRIKYDESPEIMVKNGNILFVKTGSTLGKSALVTGFNEDSTVNPQVVVIKTDIPNQKILSTILTTDKVQSQVASVKIGGAVPTMTETELKNIELSMPINEDERIKIGSFFSHLDSLITLHQREPPKEEIINERCKTEYAVS
;
A
#
# COMPACT_ATOMS: atom_id res chain seq x y z
N MET A 1 -10.07 10.14 26.33
CA MET A 1 -9.45 8.80 26.27
C MET A 1 -7.95 9.02 25.99
N SER A 2 -7.08 8.26 26.62
CA SER A 2 -5.63 8.39 26.42
C SER A 2 -5.28 8.06 24.96
N ASN A 3 -4.54 8.94 24.27
CA ASN A 3 -4.00 8.70 22.94
C ASN A 3 -2.73 7.83 22.96
N THR A 4 -2.46 7.16 24.06
CA THR A 4 -1.27 6.32 24.24
C THR A 4 -1.65 4.87 23.96
N PRO A 5 -0.93 4.13 23.09
CA PRO A 5 -1.19 2.72 22.84
C PRO A 5 -0.93 1.88 24.10
N GLN A 6 -1.66 0.77 24.26
CA GLN A 6 -1.49 -0.15 25.39
C GLN A 6 -0.13 -0.88 25.35
N ILE A 7 0.37 -1.14 24.16
CA ILE A 7 1.68 -1.79 23.94
C ILE A 7 2.59 -0.77 23.26
N ARG A 8 3.78 -0.58 23.81
CA ARG A 8 4.73 0.43 23.36
C ARG A 8 6.16 -0.03 23.61
N PHE A 9 7.09 0.45 22.80
CA PHE A 9 8.52 0.23 23.07
C PHE A 9 8.94 0.95 24.35
N ALA A 10 9.80 0.32 25.15
CA ALA A 10 10.35 0.94 26.34
C ALA A 10 11.13 2.22 26.00
N GLY A 11 11.02 3.23 26.88
CA GLY A 11 11.71 4.51 26.76
C GLY A 11 10.89 5.63 26.12
N PHE A 12 9.69 5.36 25.61
CA PHE A 12 8.79 6.38 25.08
C PHE A 12 7.60 6.57 26.00
N THR A 13 7.35 7.80 26.46
CA THR A 13 6.30 8.15 27.43
C THR A 13 5.33 9.19 26.89
N ASP A 14 5.72 9.96 25.86
CA ASP A 14 4.93 11.05 25.34
C ASP A 14 3.60 10.55 24.74
N ALA A 15 2.52 11.30 24.92
CA ALA A 15 1.26 10.97 24.30
C ALA A 15 1.39 11.01 22.77
N TRP A 16 0.67 10.13 22.10
CA TRP A 16 0.56 10.21 20.62
C TRP A 16 -0.34 11.40 20.25
N GLU A 17 0.02 12.07 19.16
CA GLU A 17 -0.78 13.17 18.61
C GLU A 17 -1.84 12.66 17.65
N GLN A 18 -2.94 13.41 17.56
CA GLN A 18 -3.92 13.25 16.49
C GLN A 18 -3.61 14.24 15.37
N ARG A 19 -3.52 13.74 14.16
CA ARG A 19 -3.24 14.52 12.96
C ARG A 19 -4.20 14.11 11.85
N LYS A 20 -4.52 15.03 10.97
CA LYS A 20 -5.18 14.66 9.70
C LYS A 20 -4.16 14.11 8.71
N LEU A 21 -4.57 13.14 7.91
CA LEU A 21 -3.69 12.53 6.89
C LEU A 21 -3.09 13.59 5.95
N GLY A 22 -3.90 14.57 5.53
CA GLY A 22 -3.45 15.66 4.66
C GLY A 22 -2.45 16.63 5.28
N GLU A 23 -2.22 16.59 6.60
CA GLU A 23 -1.19 17.39 7.30
C GLU A 23 0.19 16.72 7.26
N VAL A 24 0.24 15.42 7.02
CA VAL A 24 1.47 14.62 7.10
C VAL A 24 1.89 14.02 5.76
N CYS A 25 1.09 14.24 4.71
CA CYS A 25 1.41 13.74 3.38
C CYS A 25 0.72 14.55 2.26
N GLN A 26 1.23 14.39 1.05
CA GLN A 26 0.57 14.81 -0.18
C GLN A 26 -0.21 13.61 -0.74
N ILE A 27 -1.42 13.86 -1.23
CA ILE A 27 -2.30 12.85 -1.82
C ILE A 27 -2.65 13.30 -3.23
N ASN A 28 -2.28 12.49 -4.21
CA ASN A 28 -2.48 12.79 -5.62
C ASN A 28 -3.18 11.62 -6.30
N GLY A 29 -4.26 11.91 -6.99
CA GLY A 29 -4.97 10.99 -7.85
C GLY A 29 -4.92 11.44 -9.31
N ARG A 30 -5.25 10.54 -10.23
CA ARG A 30 -5.33 10.88 -11.64
C ARG A 30 -6.48 11.88 -11.88
N ILE A 31 -6.15 13.01 -12.48
CA ILE A 31 -7.12 14.05 -12.83
C ILE A 31 -7.99 13.54 -14.00
N GLY A 32 -9.32 13.70 -13.90
CA GLY A 32 -10.27 13.09 -14.83
C GLY A 32 -10.01 13.38 -16.30
N PHE A 33 -9.66 14.64 -16.67
CA PHE A 33 -9.35 15.00 -18.05
C PHE A 33 -7.99 14.48 -18.56
N ARG A 34 -7.11 13.97 -17.67
CA ARG A 34 -5.88 13.26 -17.99
C ARG A 34 -6.03 11.73 -17.82
N GLY A 35 -7.27 11.24 -17.81
CA GLY A 35 -7.55 9.81 -17.82
C GLY A 35 -6.99 9.12 -19.07
N TYR A 36 -6.86 7.81 -19.00
CA TYR A 36 -6.52 6.98 -20.15
C TYR A 36 -7.73 6.12 -20.57
N THR A 37 -7.77 5.75 -21.83
CA THR A 37 -8.82 4.93 -22.45
C THR A 37 -8.22 3.61 -22.92
N GLU A 38 -9.04 2.73 -23.49
CA GLU A 38 -8.58 1.47 -24.10
C GLU A 38 -7.50 1.69 -25.17
N LYS A 39 -7.55 2.82 -25.89
CA LYS A 39 -6.56 3.17 -26.93
C LYS A 39 -5.18 3.48 -26.36
N ASP A 40 -5.13 3.86 -25.08
CA ASP A 40 -3.88 4.18 -24.39
C ASP A 40 -3.29 2.95 -23.68
N ILE A 41 -4.03 1.83 -23.63
CA ILE A 41 -3.58 0.57 -23.03
C ILE A 41 -2.80 -0.20 -24.10
N ILE A 42 -1.55 -0.50 -23.75
CA ILE A 42 -0.63 -1.25 -24.63
C ILE A 42 0.02 -2.38 -23.81
N SER A 43 0.77 -3.25 -24.47
CA SER A 43 1.50 -4.29 -23.76
C SER A 43 2.84 -3.77 -23.18
N LYS A 44 3.40 -4.51 -22.22
CA LYS A 44 4.74 -4.20 -21.66
C LYS A 44 5.81 -4.21 -22.76
N GLU A 45 5.73 -5.16 -23.68
CA GLU A 45 6.66 -5.35 -24.80
C GLU A 45 6.63 -4.18 -25.79
N GLN A 46 5.52 -3.45 -25.86
CA GLN A 46 5.39 -2.22 -26.66
C GLN A 46 5.91 -0.98 -25.94
N GLY A 47 6.64 -1.14 -24.84
CA GLY A 47 7.15 -0.04 -24.02
C GLY A 47 6.10 0.56 -23.08
N GLY A 48 5.07 -0.21 -22.73
CA GLY A 48 4.02 0.21 -21.80
C GLY A 48 4.57 0.45 -20.40
N VAL A 49 4.08 1.52 -19.75
CA VAL A 49 4.37 1.88 -18.36
C VAL A 49 3.28 1.32 -17.46
N LEU A 50 3.66 0.65 -16.38
CA LEU A 50 2.73 0.02 -15.44
C LEU A 50 1.83 1.07 -14.78
N ALA A 51 0.51 0.85 -14.86
CA ALA A 51 -0.49 1.59 -14.11
C ALA A 51 -1.08 0.69 -13.02
N PHE A 52 -0.69 0.88 -11.77
CA PHE A 52 -1.21 0.12 -10.64
C PHE A 52 -2.72 0.29 -10.50
N THR A 53 -3.39 -0.82 -10.31
CA THR A 53 -4.84 -0.94 -10.12
C THR A 53 -5.14 -1.50 -8.72
N PRO A 54 -6.37 -1.48 -8.23
CA PRO A 54 -6.72 -2.11 -6.97
C PRO A 54 -6.35 -3.59 -6.86
N THR A 55 -6.28 -4.31 -7.98
CA THR A 55 -5.91 -5.73 -8.01
C THR A 55 -4.44 -5.98 -7.69
N ASN A 56 -3.58 -4.98 -7.85
CA ASN A 56 -2.18 -5.05 -7.46
C ASN A 56 -1.96 -4.92 -5.95
N ILE A 57 -3.01 -4.61 -5.16
CA ILE A 57 -2.92 -4.47 -3.70
C ILE A 57 -3.61 -5.67 -3.06
N VAL A 58 -2.81 -6.63 -2.59
CA VAL A 58 -3.25 -7.87 -1.96
C VAL A 58 -2.63 -7.96 -0.56
N ASN A 59 -3.45 -8.16 0.47
CA ASN A 59 -3.00 -8.25 1.87
C ASN A 59 -2.08 -7.09 2.29
N ASN A 60 -2.41 -5.86 1.85
CA ASN A 60 -1.63 -4.63 2.08
C ASN A 60 -0.19 -4.66 1.54
N GLN A 61 0.05 -5.49 0.54
CA GLN A 61 1.31 -5.60 -0.20
C GLN A 61 1.07 -5.43 -1.69
N LEU A 62 2.08 -4.94 -2.42
CA LEU A 62 2.03 -4.89 -3.88
C LEU A 62 2.37 -6.24 -4.47
N THR A 63 1.63 -6.63 -5.51
CA THR A 63 1.91 -7.81 -6.31
C THR A 63 1.79 -7.52 -7.80
N LEU A 64 2.65 -8.16 -8.58
CA LEU A 64 2.57 -8.19 -10.04
C LEU A 64 2.02 -9.56 -10.54
N ASN A 65 1.74 -10.50 -9.63
CA ASN A 65 1.16 -11.81 -9.95
C ASN A 65 -0.35 -11.71 -10.22
N VAL A 66 -0.73 -10.70 -11.01
CA VAL A 66 -2.11 -10.41 -11.42
C VAL A 66 -2.10 -9.91 -12.87
N ARG A 67 -3.27 -9.77 -13.47
CA ARG A 67 -3.37 -9.08 -14.76
C ARG A 67 -3.00 -7.61 -14.57
N ASN A 68 -1.82 -7.22 -15.08
CA ASN A 68 -1.32 -5.86 -15.01
C ASN A 68 -1.85 -5.01 -16.17
N THR A 69 -2.03 -3.73 -15.92
CA THR A 69 -2.40 -2.72 -16.92
C THR A 69 -1.18 -1.88 -17.25
N TYR A 70 -0.87 -1.76 -18.54
CA TYR A 70 0.20 -0.90 -19.02
C TYR A 70 -0.37 0.18 -19.92
N ILE A 71 0.13 1.40 -19.81
CA ILE A 71 -0.31 2.57 -20.59
C ILE A 71 0.83 3.14 -21.41
N THR A 72 0.48 3.91 -22.42
CA THR A 72 1.48 4.60 -23.26
C THR A 72 2.33 5.55 -22.43
N ARG A 73 3.59 5.74 -22.86
CA ARG A 73 4.52 6.69 -22.24
C ARG A 73 3.95 8.11 -22.21
N ILE A 74 3.25 8.52 -23.25
CA ILE A 74 2.60 9.84 -23.33
C ILE A 74 1.64 10.03 -22.17
N LYS A 75 0.79 9.04 -21.88
CA LYS A 75 -0.17 9.11 -20.77
C LYS A 75 0.47 9.06 -19.39
N TYR A 76 1.63 8.46 -19.28
CA TYR A 76 2.43 8.50 -18.06
C TYR A 76 3.01 9.90 -17.83
N ASP A 77 3.62 10.50 -18.84
CA ASP A 77 4.31 11.79 -18.76
C ASP A 77 3.33 12.96 -18.54
N GLU A 78 2.05 12.83 -18.94
CA GLU A 78 0.99 13.82 -18.69
C GLU A 78 0.68 14.06 -17.19
N SER A 79 1.06 13.14 -16.30
CA SER A 79 0.65 13.16 -14.89
C SER A 79 1.83 12.87 -13.93
N PRO A 80 2.82 13.77 -13.86
CA PRO A 80 4.01 13.56 -13.03
C PRO A 80 3.69 13.51 -11.53
N GLU A 81 2.59 14.11 -11.09
CA GLU A 81 2.14 14.14 -9.70
C GLU A 81 1.78 12.75 -9.16
N ILE A 82 1.41 11.81 -10.04
CA ILE A 82 1.07 10.42 -9.69
C ILE A 82 2.09 9.38 -10.15
N MET A 83 3.28 9.81 -10.54
CA MET A 83 4.41 8.90 -10.74
C MET A 83 4.77 8.24 -9.41
N VAL A 84 4.89 6.92 -9.46
CA VAL A 84 5.11 6.08 -8.27
C VAL A 84 6.60 5.86 -8.04
N LYS A 85 7.03 5.99 -6.78
CA LYS A 85 8.42 5.73 -6.35
C LYS A 85 8.42 4.89 -5.07
N ASN A 86 9.55 4.21 -4.80
CA ASN A 86 9.74 3.56 -3.51
C ASN A 86 9.53 4.56 -2.36
N GLY A 87 8.88 4.12 -1.30
CA GLY A 87 8.45 4.96 -0.18
C GLY A 87 7.06 5.59 -0.36
N ASN A 88 6.49 5.62 -1.57
CA ASN A 88 5.11 6.04 -1.73
C ASN A 88 4.15 4.97 -1.20
N ILE A 89 2.95 5.38 -0.78
CA ILE A 89 1.89 4.47 -0.40
C ILE A 89 0.77 4.59 -1.44
N LEU A 90 0.35 3.46 -2.00
CA LEU A 90 -0.81 3.39 -2.88
C LEU A 90 -2.05 3.11 -2.05
N PHE A 91 -3.14 3.85 -2.29
CA PHE A 91 -4.39 3.71 -1.56
C PHE A 91 -5.57 3.62 -2.53
N VAL A 92 -6.43 2.63 -2.36
CA VAL A 92 -7.63 2.46 -3.18
C VAL A 92 -8.70 3.42 -2.69
N LYS A 93 -9.06 4.41 -3.53
CA LYS A 93 -10.10 5.41 -3.24
C LYS A 93 -11.48 5.08 -3.80
N THR A 94 -11.59 4.09 -4.68
CA THR A 94 -12.86 3.76 -5.36
C THR A 94 -13.00 2.25 -5.59
N GLY A 95 -14.18 1.72 -5.35
CA GLY A 95 -14.56 0.34 -5.64
C GLY A 95 -14.73 -0.53 -4.40
N SER A 96 -15.00 -1.82 -4.61
CA SER A 96 -15.28 -2.79 -3.53
C SER A 96 -14.13 -2.96 -2.53
N THR A 97 -12.91 -2.65 -2.96
CA THR A 97 -11.69 -2.74 -2.15
C THR A 97 -11.24 -1.37 -1.61
N LEU A 98 -12.14 -0.37 -1.56
CA LEU A 98 -11.89 0.93 -0.96
C LEU A 98 -11.23 0.77 0.43
N GLY A 99 -10.15 1.51 0.66
CA GLY A 99 -9.40 1.49 1.91
C GLY A 99 -8.17 0.58 1.91
N LYS A 100 -8.05 -0.36 0.97
CA LYS A 100 -6.80 -1.12 0.83
C LYS A 100 -5.64 -0.21 0.47
N SER A 101 -4.48 -0.45 1.06
CA SER A 101 -3.27 0.31 0.79
C SER A 101 -2.04 -0.59 0.80
N ALA A 102 -0.98 -0.14 0.14
CA ALA A 102 0.31 -0.83 0.15
C ALA A 102 1.46 0.17 0.04
N LEU A 103 2.53 -0.08 0.78
CA LEU A 103 3.80 0.64 0.64
C LEU A 103 4.57 0.10 -0.57
N VAL A 104 5.05 1.01 -1.41
CA VAL A 104 5.91 0.67 -2.55
C VAL A 104 7.32 0.44 -2.07
N THR A 105 7.83 -0.77 -2.24
CA THR A 105 9.21 -1.16 -1.88
C THR A 105 9.79 -2.10 -2.94
N GLY A 106 11.07 -1.93 -3.24
CA GLY A 106 11.79 -2.82 -4.16
C GLY A 106 11.32 -2.74 -5.61
N PHE A 107 10.64 -1.66 -6.01
CA PHE A 107 10.14 -1.45 -7.35
C PHE A 107 10.93 -0.32 -8.03
N ASN A 108 11.58 -0.60 -9.16
CA ASN A 108 12.49 0.32 -9.82
C ASN A 108 12.08 0.69 -11.26
N GLU A 109 10.95 0.18 -11.74
CA GLU A 109 10.44 0.54 -13.07
C GLU A 109 9.57 1.81 -12.98
N ASP A 110 9.49 2.58 -14.06
CA ASP A 110 8.54 3.67 -14.17
C ASP A 110 7.11 3.15 -14.00
N SER A 111 6.33 3.80 -13.17
CA SER A 111 4.97 3.39 -12.91
C SER A 111 4.08 4.54 -12.43
N THR A 112 2.80 4.36 -12.58
CA THR A 112 1.75 5.30 -12.20
C THR A 112 0.56 4.55 -11.57
N VAL A 113 -0.55 5.22 -11.37
CA VAL A 113 -1.78 4.61 -10.86
C VAL A 113 -2.95 4.82 -11.81
N ASN A 114 -3.95 3.93 -11.72
CA ASN A 114 -5.23 4.11 -12.38
C ASN A 114 -6.12 5.11 -11.60
N PRO A 115 -7.27 5.55 -12.15
CA PRO A 115 -8.16 6.50 -11.47
C PRO A 115 -8.73 6.04 -10.12
N GLN A 116 -8.73 4.74 -9.82
CA GLN A 116 -9.26 4.18 -8.58
C GLN A 116 -8.25 4.21 -7.42
N VAL A 117 -6.98 4.49 -7.72
CA VAL A 117 -5.87 4.49 -6.77
C VAL A 117 -5.27 5.88 -6.68
N VAL A 118 -4.89 6.31 -5.48
CA VAL A 118 -4.11 7.52 -5.24
C VAL A 118 -2.71 7.18 -4.77
N VAL A 119 -1.77 8.09 -5.03
CA VAL A 119 -0.41 8.06 -4.53
C VAL A 119 -0.30 8.97 -3.32
N ILE A 120 0.08 8.43 -2.19
CA ILE A 120 0.37 9.15 -0.95
C ILE A 120 1.89 9.30 -0.85
N LYS A 121 2.36 10.54 -0.80
CA LYS A 121 3.77 10.91 -0.68
C LYS A 121 3.98 11.59 0.67
N THR A 122 4.95 11.13 1.44
CA THR A 122 5.24 11.66 2.78
C THR A 122 6.74 11.73 3.02
N ASP A 123 7.15 12.75 3.77
CA ASP A 123 8.53 12.93 4.23
C ASP A 123 8.75 12.34 5.64
N ILE A 124 7.74 11.65 6.20
CA ILE A 124 7.87 10.97 7.49
C ILE A 124 8.98 9.93 7.37
N PRO A 125 9.99 9.96 8.25
CA PRO A 125 11.01 8.92 8.30
C PRO A 125 10.38 7.54 8.51
N ASN A 126 10.84 6.57 7.72
CA ASN A 126 10.28 5.22 7.70
C ASN A 126 8.77 5.20 7.39
N GLN A 127 8.43 5.39 6.11
CA GLN A 127 7.04 5.45 5.61
C GLN A 127 6.19 4.22 5.97
N LYS A 128 6.84 3.12 6.41
CA LYS A 128 6.14 1.91 6.86
C LYS A 128 5.19 2.18 8.02
N ILE A 129 5.53 3.12 8.92
CA ILE A 129 4.62 3.47 10.02
C ILE A 129 3.30 4.03 9.48
N LEU A 130 3.34 4.98 8.53
CA LEU A 130 2.12 5.55 7.94
C LEU A 130 1.33 4.48 7.19
N SER A 131 2.01 3.63 6.41
CA SER A 131 1.39 2.49 5.73
C SER A 131 0.68 1.57 6.72
N THR A 132 1.28 1.29 7.88
CA THR A 132 0.68 0.46 8.93
C THR A 132 -0.50 1.17 9.60
N ILE A 133 -0.40 2.46 9.91
CA ILE A 133 -1.49 3.22 10.51
C ILE A 133 -2.73 3.21 9.60
N LEU A 134 -2.55 3.33 8.29
CA LEU A 134 -3.65 3.28 7.31
C LEU A 134 -4.42 1.96 7.34
N THR A 135 -3.83 0.87 7.83
CA THR A 135 -4.50 -0.44 7.94
C THR A 135 -5.18 -0.69 9.30
N THR A 136 -5.04 0.22 10.27
CA THR A 136 -5.65 0.06 11.60
C THR A 136 -7.17 0.20 11.56
N ASP A 137 -7.85 -0.47 12.50
CA ASP A 137 -9.31 -0.40 12.64
C ASP A 137 -9.82 1.04 12.80
N LYS A 138 -9.06 1.89 13.49
CA LYS A 138 -9.40 3.31 13.67
C LYS A 138 -9.52 4.05 12.33
N VAL A 139 -8.58 3.81 11.41
CA VAL A 139 -8.62 4.41 10.07
C VAL A 139 -9.64 3.70 9.19
N GLN A 140 -9.67 2.37 9.20
CA GLN A 140 -10.60 1.59 8.37
C GLN A 140 -12.07 1.84 8.73
N SER A 141 -12.40 2.12 9.98
CA SER A 141 -13.75 2.53 10.40
C SER A 141 -14.16 3.88 9.80
N GLN A 142 -13.24 4.84 9.69
CA GLN A 142 -13.50 6.12 9.03
C GLN A 142 -13.73 5.93 7.53
N VAL A 143 -12.93 5.08 6.87
CA VAL A 143 -13.12 4.71 5.47
C VAL A 143 -14.46 4.00 5.25
N ALA A 144 -14.84 3.11 6.15
CA ALA A 144 -16.11 2.37 6.08
C ALA A 144 -17.33 3.30 6.19
N SER A 145 -17.23 4.40 6.94
CA SER A 145 -18.33 5.36 7.07
C SER A 145 -18.69 6.05 5.74
N VAL A 146 -17.72 6.19 4.83
CA VAL A 146 -17.93 6.78 3.49
C VAL A 146 -18.63 5.80 2.53
N LYS A 147 -18.58 4.49 2.81
CA LYS A 147 -19.23 3.46 1.96
C LYS A 147 -20.76 3.52 1.99
N ILE A 148 -21.35 4.28 2.90
CA ILE A 148 -22.79 4.37 3.09
C ILE A 148 -23.36 5.42 2.15
N GLY A 149 -23.80 5.04 0.94
CA GLY A 149 -24.58 5.95 0.10
C GLY A 149 -24.47 5.86 -1.42
N GLY A 150 -23.69 4.96 -1.99
CA GLY A 150 -23.55 4.85 -3.45
C GLY A 150 -23.38 3.41 -3.96
N ALA A 151 -23.79 3.16 -5.20
CA ALA A 151 -23.61 1.87 -5.86
C ALA A 151 -22.12 1.45 -5.97
N VAL A 152 -21.22 2.44 -6.10
CA VAL A 152 -19.76 2.25 -6.09
C VAL A 152 -19.16 3.11 -5.00
N PRO A 153 -18.65 2.54 -3.90
CA PRO A 153 -18.01 3.29 -2.83
C PRO A 153 -16.85 4.12 -3.38
N THR A 154 -16.87 5.41 -3.12
CA THR A 154 -15.80 6.34 -3.57
C THR A 154 -15.50 7.34 -2.47
N MET A 155 -14.23 7.52 -2.17
CA MET A 155 -13.71 8.55 -1.28
C MET A 155 -13.00 9.62 -2.10
N THR A 156 -13.37 10.87 -1.90
CA THR A 156 -12.67 12.00 -2.50
C THR A 156 -11.31 12.22 -1.85
N GLU A 157 -10.41 12.92 -2.54
CA GLU A 157 -9.11 13.28 -1.95
C GLU A 157 -9.27 14.18 -0.72
N THR A 158 -10.31 15.01 -0.68
CA THR A 158 -10.63 15.86 0.48
C THR A 158 -11.04 15.02 1.69
N GLU A 159 -11.90 14.02 1.51
CA GLU A 159 -12.29 13.10 2.58
C GLU A 159 -11.08 12.31 3.07
N LEU A 160 -10.25 11.83 2.14
CA LEU A 160 -9.03 11.10 2.49
C LEU A 160 -8.06 11.97 3.30
N LYS A 161 -7.87 13.25 2.92
CA LYS A 161 -7.06 14.22 3.66
C LYS A 161 -7.58 14.47 5.08
N ASN A 162 -8.88 14.34 5.31
CA ASN A 162 -9.52 14.56 6.60
C ASN A 162 -9.51 13.34 7.53
N ILE A 163 -9.04 12.18 7.08
CA ILE A 163 -8.89 11.00 7.95
C ILE A 163 -7.99 11.33 9.13
N GLU A 164 -8.48 11.05 10.33
CA GLU A 164 -7.74 11.23 11.57
C GLU A 164 -6.81 10.05 11.85
N LEU A 165 -5.55 10.37 12.05
CA LEU A 165 -4.49 9.44 12.41
C LEU A 165 -4.11 9.64 13.89
N SER A 166 -3.65 8.58 14.53
CA SER A 166 -2.95 8.66 15.80
C SER A 166 -1.52 8.18 15.58
N MET A 167 -0.54 9.02 15.90
CA MET A 167 0.87 8.71 15.64
C MET A 167 1.79 9.26 16.74
N PRO A 168 2.96 8.65 16.96
CA PRO A 168 3.95 9.17 17.90
C PRO A 168 4.41 10.57 17.50
N ILE A 169 4.58 11.46 18.49
CA ILE A 169 5.25 12.74 18.29
C ILE A 169 6.75 12.52 18.05
N ASN A 170 7.34 11.58 18.79
CA ASN A 170 8.76 11.28 18.74
C ASN A 170 9.14 10.55 17.45
N GLU A 171 10.14 11.08 16.73
CA GLU A 171 10.59 10.54 15.46
C GLU A 171 11.27 9.17 15.60
N ASP A 172 12.09 8.99 16.63
CA ASP A 172 12.76 7.70 16.90
C ASP A 172 11.74 6.60 17.18
N GLU A 173 10.63 6.92 17.84
CA GLU A 173 9.54 6.00 18.04
C GLU A 173 8.88 5.63 16.72
N ARG A 174 8.63 6.60 15.82
CA ARG A 174 8.10 6.36 14.48
C ARG A 174 9.00 5.41 13.68
N ILE A 175 10.31 5.67 13.69
CA ILE A 175 11.31 4.84 13.01
C ILE A 175 11.29 3.42 13.60
N LYS A 176 11.27 3.28 14.92
CA LYS A 176 11.32 2.00 15.61
C LYS A 176 10.08 1.16 15.32
N ILE A 177 8.88 1.77 15.34
CA ILE A 177 7.63 1.10 14.99
C ILE A 177 7.65 0.67 13.52
N GLY A 178 8.01 1.56 12.60
CA GLY A 178 8.08 1.24 11.18
C GLY A 178 9.06 0.10 10.88
N SER A 179 10.24 0.11 11.50
CA SER A 179 11.23 -0.96 11.37
C SER A 179 10.72 -2.29 11.91
N PHE A 180 10.05 -2.28 13.04
CA PHE A 180 9.45 -3.50 13.61
C PHE A 180 8.44 -4.14 12.65
N PHE A 181 7.52 -3.36 12.09
CA PHE A 181 6.55 -3.90 11.12
C PHE A 181 7.20 -4.31 9.80
N SER A 182 8.27 -3.64 9.36
CA SER A 182 9.05 -4.10 8.20
C SER A 182 9.70 -5.46 8.42
N HIS A 183 10.25 -5.70 9.60
CA HIS A 183 10.81 -7.00 9.97
C HIS A 183 9.73 -8.08 10.04
N LEU A 184 8.57 -7.78 10.61
CA LEU A 184 7.45 -8.73 10.65
C LEU A 184 6.99 -9.11 9.25
N ASP A 185 6.82 -8.16 8.33
CA ASP A 185 6.44 -8.44 6.94
C ASP A 185 7.49 -9.35 6.25
N SER A 186 8.78 -9.10 6.51
CA SER A 186 9.86 -9.91 5.97
C SER A 186 9.80 -11.36 6.49
N LEU A 187 9.57 -11.55 7.78
CA LEU A 187 9.42 -12.87 8.39
C LEU A 187 8.21 -13.63 7.86
N ILE A 188 7.07 -12.96 7.71
CA ILE A 188 5.85 -13.53 7.13
C ILE A 188 6.12 -13.98 5.70
N THR A 189 6.76 -13.14 4.89
CA THR A 189 7.07 -13.43 3.50
C THR A 189 8.03 -14.62 3.37
N LEU A 190 9.04 -14.71 4.24
CA LEU A 190 9.98 -15.85 4.27
C LEU A 190 9.25 -17.14 4.62
N HIS A 191 8.42 -17.11 5.66
CA HIS A 191 7.66 -18.27 6.09
C HIS A 191 6.66 -18.78 5.04
N GLN A 192 6.05 -17.86 4.28
CA GLN A 192 5.14 -18.20 3.17
C GLN A 192 5.87 -18.80 1.95
N ARG A 193 7.18 -18.60 1.83
CA ARG A 193 8.01 -19.16 0.75
C ARG A 193 8.59 -20.54 1.09
N GLU A 194 8.61 -20.91 2.37
CA GLU A 194 9.01 -22.27 2.77
C GLU A 194 7.91 -23.25 2.33
N PRO A 195 8.26 -24.32 1.56
CA PRO A 195 7.30 -25.35 1.23
C PRO A 195 6.80 -26.02 2.53
N PRO A 196 5.53 -26.47 2.57
CA PRO A 196 4.99 -27.16 3.74
C PRO A 196 5.93 -28.32 4.13
N LYS A 197 6.20 -28.47 5.43
CA LYS A 197 7.09 -29.54 5.93
C LYS A 197 6.67 -30.94 5.45
N GLU A 198 5.41 -31.13 5.14
CA GLU A 198 4.87 -32.38 4.58
C GLU A 198 5.34 -32.64 3.14
N GLU A 199 5.56 -31.61 2.30
CA GLU A 199 6.13 -31.80 0.96
C GLU A 199 7.61 -32.20 1.02
N ILE A 200 8.37 -31.62 1.93
CA ILE A 200 9.79 -31.97 2.13
C ILE A 200 9.95 -33.44 2.59
N ILE A 201 9.05 -33.91 3.44
CA ILE A 201 9.04 -35.27 3.91
C ILE A 201 8.67 -36.22 2.75
N ASN A 202 7.68 -35.87 1.93
CA ASN A 202 7.27 -36.69 0.80
C ASN A 202 8.32 -36.75 -0.32
N GLU A 203 9.06 -35.70 -0.57
CA GLU A 203 10.17 -35.69 -1.54
C GLU A 203 11.35 -36.53 -1.04
N ARG A 204 11.69 -36.46 0.25
CA ARG A 204 12.73 -37.34 0.84
C ARG A 204 12.34 -38.80 0.79
N CYS A 205 11.10 -39.15 1.14
CA CYS A 205 10.62 -40.54 1.02
C CYS A 205 10.65 -41.05 -0.43
N LYS A 206 10.30 -40.24 -1.42
CA LYS A 206 10.36 -40.63 -2.84
C LYS A 206 11.79 -40.88 -3.33
N THR A 207 12.77 -40.12 -2.86
CA THR A 207 14.19 -40.31 -3.23
C THR A 207 14.81 -41.54 -2.56
N GLU A 208 14.39 -41.91 -1.35
CA GLU A 208 14.89 -43.12 -0.68
C GLU A 208 14.35 -44.43 -1.31
N TYR A 209 13.14 -44.43 -1.85
CA TYR A 209 12.54 -45.60 -2.55
C TYR A 209 12.96 -45.73 -4.02
N ALA A 210 13.63 -44.73 -4.61
CA ALA A 210 14.09 -44.79 -6.01
C ALA A 210 15.53 -45.36 -6.14
N VAL A 211 16.21 -45.67 -5.06
CA VAL A 211 17.60 -46.18 -5.01
C VAL A 211 17.67 -47.65 -4.50
N SER A 212 16.55 -48.29 -4.28
CA SER A 212 16.42 -49.72 -3.99
C SER A 212 15.76 -50.42 -5.18
#